data_af665e96b07e270a5dcae1010803b594
#
_entry.id   af665e96b07e270a5dcae1010803b594
#
_cell.length_a   1.000
_cell.length_b   1.000
_cell.length_c   1.000
_cell.angle_alpha   90.00
_cell.angle_beta   90.00
_cell.angle_gamma   90.00
#
_symmetry.space_group_name_H-M   'P 1'
#
loop_
_entity.id
_entity.type
_entity.pdbx_description
1 polymer ?
#
loop_
_entity_poly.entity_id
_entity_poly.type
_entity_poly.pdbx_seq_one_letter_code
_entity_poly.pdbx_strand_id
1 'polypeptide(L)'
;NKSSVNKAQHTACNSYTWNGQNYNKSGFYTFQTMNQAGCDSTINLELIIHKSDTTNITIETCDSYVWNERTYTQSGIYTLDTMNQNGCDSSLTLDLSINSIIQISTTQSTCDSLTWNGITYTQSGIYKDTTQRSKDCDSITTLQLTISKSNQSFTTQTSCNSYSWNGTTY
;
A
#
# COMPACT_ATOMS: atom_id res chain seq x y z
N ASN A 1 -37.60 47.70 -37.74
CA ASN A 1 -37.26 46.69 -36.73
C ASN A 1 -36.46 45.58 -37.42
N LYS A 2 -35.29 45.23 -36.91
CA LYS A 2 -34.40 44.26 -37.50
C LYS A 2 -34.26 43.07 -36.56
N SER A 3 -34.18 41.85 -37.12
CA SER A 3 -33.73 40.66 -36.39
C SER A 3 -32.30 40.83 -35.83
N SER A 4 -32.00 40.24 -34.73
CA SER A 4 -30.69 40.27 -34.10
C SER A 4 -30.08 38.89 -33.95
N VAL A 5 -28.76 38.83 -34.05
CA VAL A 5 -27.99 37.59 -33.79
C VAL A 5 -26.98 37.87 -32.67
N ASN A 6 -27.10 37.20 -31.57
CA ASN A 6 -26.19 37.31 -30.45
C ASN A 6 -25.30 36.03 -30.35
N LYS A 7 -24.06 36.21 -29.93
CA LYS A 7 -23.14 35.12 -29.68
C LYS A 7 -22.81 35.08 -28.19
N ALA A 8 -22.84 33.91 -27.61
CA ALA A 8 -22.43 33.61 -26.24
C ALA A 8 -21.42 32.47 -26.24
N GLN A 9 -20.47 32.54 -25.32
CA GLN A 9 -19.52 31.46 -25.09
C GLN A 9 -19.60 31.07 -23.61
N HIS A 10 -19.65 29.79 -23.33
CA HIS A 10 -19.68 29.29 -21.96
C HIS A 10 -18.88 28.00 -21.81
N THR A 11 -18.19 27.85 -20.66
CA THR A 11 -17.47 26.67 -20.29
C THR A 11 -18.05 26.14 -18.98
N ALA A 12 -18.31 24.83 -18.92
CA ALA A 12 -18.88 24.18 -17.75
C ALA A 12 -18.31 22.78 -17.56
N CYS A 13 -18.50 22.24 -16.36
CA CYS A 13 -18.11 20.90 -16.02
C CYS A 13 -19.31 19.95 -16.14
N ASN A 14 -19.11 18.82 -16.82
CA ASN A 14 -20.06 17.72 -17.00
C ASN A 14 -21.31 18.06 -17.78
N SER A 15 -22.00 19.14 -17.44
CA SER A 15 -23.21 19.60 -18.13
C SER A 15 -23.46 21.08 -17.88
N TYR A 16 -24.29 21.67 -18.75
CA TYR A 16 -24.74 23.06 -18.65
C TYR A 16 -26.22 23.14 -19.03
N THR A 17 -27.02 23.81 -18.20
CA THR A 17 -28.42 24.05 -18.51
C THR A 17 -28.57 25.41 -19.13
N TRP A 18 -29.08 25.49 -20.37
CA TRP A 18 -29.30 26.68 -21.09
C TRP A 18 -30.73 26.70 -21.70
N ASN A 19 -31.46 27.75 -21.44
CA ASN A 19 -32.86 27.88 -21.85
C ASN A 19 -33.75 26.69 -21.50
N GLY A 20 -33.56 26.12 -20.29
CA GLY A 20 -34.32 24.98 -19.80
C GLY A 20 -33.89 23.60 -20.34
N GLN A 21 -32.91 23.55 -21.24
CA GLN A 21 -32.37 22.31 -21.78
C GLN A 21 -30.96 22.02 -21.23
N ASN A 22 -30.70 20.77 -20.89
CA ASN A 22 -29.41 20.35 -20.38
C ASN A 22 -28.50 19.81 -21.50
N TYR A 23 -27.30 20.32 -21.60
CA TYR A 23 -26.27 19.96 -22.58
C TYR A 23 -25.07 19.31 -21.85
N ASN A 24 -24.65 18.15 -22.31
CA ASN A 24 -23.53 17.40 -21.73
C ASN A 24 -22.37 17.16 -22.69
N LYS A 25 -22.39 17.87 -23.83
CA LYS A 25 -21.35 17.84 -24.87
C LYS A 25 -21.02 19.25 -25.31
N SER A 26 -19.76 19.46 -25.66
CA SER A 26 -19.32 20.68 -26.32
C SER A 26 -19.94 20.80 -27.71
N GLY A 27 -20.22 22.02 -28.12
CA GLY A 27 -20.81 22.25 -29.43
C GLY A 27 -21.33 23.65 -29.61
N PHE A 28 -21.89 23.89 -30.79
CA PHE A 28 -22.60 25.11 -31.12
C PHE A 28 -24.10 24.85 -31.04
N TYR A 29 -24.80 25.65 -30.23
CA TYR A 29 -26.21 25.50 -29.98
C TYR A 29 -26.91 26.82 -30.34
N THR A 30 -28.09 26.73 -30.91
CA THR A 30 -28.86 27.87 -31.36
C THR A 30 -30.22 27.91 -30.67
N PHE A 31 -30.59 29.06 -30.17
CA PHE A 31 -31.89 29.31 -29.56
C PHE A 31 -32.57 30.49 -30.27
N GLN A 32 -33.79 30.26 -30.68
CA GLN A 32 -34.63 31.30 -31.30
C GLN A 32 -35.56 31.92 -30.27
N THR A 33 -35.61 33.22 -30.25
CA THR A 33 -36.41 34.03 -29.33
C THR A 33 -36.89 35.30 -30.06
N MET A 34 -37.63 36.16 -29.39
CA MET A 34 -37.97 37.48 -29.88
C MET A 34 -37.20 38.51 -29.14
N ASN A 35 -36.76 39.59 -29.83
CA ASN A 35 -36.15 40.75 -29.21
C ASN A 35 -37.24 41.66 -28.62
N GLN A 36 -36.80 42.70 -27.89
CA GLN A 36 -37.72 43.68 -27.26
C GLN A 36 -38.65 44.39 -28.23
N ALA A 37 -38.34 44.44 -29.52
CA ALA A 37 -39.15 45.02 -30.57
C ALA A 37 -40.09 44.03 -31.24
N GLY A 38 -40.18 42.80 -30.72
CA GLY A 38 -41.06 41.73 -31.25
C GLY A 38 -40.55 41.07 -32.54
N CYS A 39 -39.27 41.27 -32.91
CA CYS A 39 -38.68 40.65 -34.09
C CYS A 39 -37.89 39.38 -33.70
N ASP A 40 -37.82 38.43 -34.63
CA ASP A 40 -37.04 37.22 -34.47
C ASP A 40 -35.59 37.52 -34.09
N SER A 41 -35.09 36.83 -33.09
CA SER A 41 -33.73 36.95 -32.58
C SER A 41 -33.13 35.57 -32.39
N THR A 42 -31.88 35.43 -32.78
CA THR A 42 -31.16 34.18 -32.67
C THR A 42 -29.99 34.34 -31.67
N ILE A 43 -29.88 33.44 -30.73
CA ILE A 43 -28.73 33.38 -29.82
C ILE A 43 -27.94 32.11 -30.17
N ASN A 44 -26.68 32.27 -30.51
CA ASN A 44 -25.75 31.18 -30.76
C ASN A 44 -24.83 31.02 -29.55
N LEU A 45 -24.85 29.85 -28.94
CA LEU A 45 -23.99 29.49 -27.82
C LEU A 45 -22.88 28.58 -28.32
N GLU A 46 -21.64 28.96 -28.11
CA GLU A 46 -20.47 28.09 -28.17
C GLU A 46 -20.23 27.55 -26.76
N LEU A 47 -20.50 26.26 -26.60
CA LEU A 47 -20.41 25.57 -25.29
C LEU A 47 -19.22 24.63 -25.27
N ILE A 48 -18.38 24.76 -24.24
CA ILE A 48 -17.27 23.87 -23.94
C ILE A 48 -17.61 23.12 -22.66
N ILE A 49 -17.70 21.80 -22.74
CA ILE A 49 -17.94 20.91 -21.60
C ILE A 49 -16.68 20.12 -21.31
N HIS A 50 -16.09 20.36 -20.16
CA HIS A 50 -15.06 19.53 -19.59
C HIS A 50 -15.66 18.42 -18.72
N LYS A 51 -14.92 17.33 -18.55
CA LYS A 51 -15.39 16.21 -17.73
C LYS A 51 -14.57 16.14 -16.43
N SER A 52 -15.24 15.72 -15.38
CA SER A 52 -14.58 15.26 -14.15
C SER A 52 -13.83 13.97 -14.41
N ASP A 53 -12.71 13.79 -13.73
CA ASP A 53 -11.87 12.60 -13.82
C ASP A 53 -11.93 11.81 -12.51
N THR A 54 -11.86 10.49 -12.63
CA THR A 54 -11.68 9.59 -11.49
C THR A 54 -10.47 8.72 -11.78
N THR A 55 -9.48 8.78 -10.89
CA THR A 55 -8.28 7.96 -11.00
C THR A 55 -8.21 6.99 -9.82
N ASN A 56 -8.02 5.71 -10.11
CA ASN A 56 -7.85 4.67 -9.11
C ASN A 56 -6.39 4.23 -9.06
N ILE A 57 -5.84 4.17 -7.86
CA ILE A 57 -4.48 3.74 -7.55
C ILE A 57 -4.59 2.56 -6.60
N THR A 58 -3.92 1.44 -6.91
CA THR A 58 -3.85 0.27 -6.02
C THR A 58 -2.41 0.14 -5.54
N ILE A 59 -2.22 0.10 -4.24
CA ILE A 59 -0.92 -0.03 -3.58
C ILE A 59 -0.98 -1.16 -2.56
N GLU A 60 0.05 -1.98 -2.57
CA GLU A 60 0.33 -2.99 -1.55
C GLU A 60 1.70 -2.68 -0.92
N THR A 61 1.74 -2.59 0.40
CA THR A 61 2.95 -2.19 1.14
C THR A 61 2.96 -2.80 2.54
N CYS A 62 4.07 -2.61 3.25
CA CYS A 62 4.26 -3.07 4.62
C CYS A 62 4.18 -1.91 5.60
N ASP A 63 3.53 -2.14 6.74
CA ASP A 63 3.42 -1.29 7.92
C ASP A 63 2.74 0.06 7.69
N SER A 64 3.14 0.84 6.69
CA SER A 64 2.57 2.14 6.43
C SER A 64 2.80 2.64 5.00
N TYR A 65 1.95 3.55 4.57
CA TYR A 65 2.06 4.23 3.28
C TYR A 65 1.81 5.72 3.45
N VAL A 66 2.66 6.55 2.83
CA VAL A 66 2.45 8.00 2.81
C VAL A 66 1.80 8.39 1.49
N TRP A 67 0.59 8.95 1.56
CA TRP A 67 -0.14 9.45 0.42
C TRP A 67 -0.73 10.82 0.73
N ASN A 68 -0.49 11.78 -0.15
CA ASN A 68 -0.93 13.16 0.01
C ASN A 68 -0.59 13.73 1.42
N GLU A 69 0.69 13.63 1.80
CA GLU A 69 1.25 14.11 3.09
C GLU A 69 0.65 13.46 4.36
N ARG A 70 -0.19 12.44 4.20
CA ARG A 70 -0.76 11.67 5.32
C ARG A 70 -0.19 10.26 5.36
N THR A 71 0.09 9.78 6.56
CA THR A 71 0.53 8.39 6.79
C THR A 71 -0.67 7.52 7.11
N TYR A 72 -0.80 6.44 6.37
CA TYR A 72 -1.83 5.41 6.54
C TYR A 72 -1.18 4.13 7.07
N THR A 73 -1.77 3.57 8.13
CA THR A 73 -1.30 2.34 8.80
C THR A 73 -2.33 1.21 8.74
N GLN A 74 -3.42 1.42 8.04
CA GLN A 74 -4.48 0.43 7.87
C GLN A 74 -4.85 0.30 6.40
N SER A 75 -5.18 -0.92 5.99
CA SER A 75 -5.76 -1.18 4.68
C SER A 75 -7.11 -0.51 4.54
N GLY A 76 -7.44 -0.07 3.32
CA GLY A 76 -8.72 0.55 3.06
C GLY A 76 -8.75 1.31 1.75
N ILE A 77 -9.93 1.84 1.43
CA ILE A 77 -10.15 2.70 0.29
C ILE A 77 -10.18 4.14 0.80
N TYR A 78 -9.27 4.96 0.28
CA TYR A 78 -9.15 6.36 0.64
C TYR A 78 -9.41 7.23 -0.58
N THR A 79 -10.22 8.26 -0.43
CA THR A 79 -10.59 9.16 -1.52
C THR A 79 -10.11 10.57 -1.22
N LEU A 80 -9.58 11.22 -2.23
CA LEU A 80 -9.18 12.62 -2.21
C LEU A 80 -9.92 13.37 -3.32
N ASP A 81 -10.72 14.35 -2.93
CA ASP A 81 -11.35 15.25 -3.88
C ASP A 81 -10.35 16.34 -4.30
N THR A 82 -10.28 16.60 -5.59
CA THR A 82 -9.35 17.52 -6.23
C THR A 82 -10.01 18.17 -7.44
N MET A 83 -9.30 19.03 -8.13
CA MET A 83 -9.72 19.57 -9.41
C MET A 83 -8.75 19.14 -10.51
N ASN A 84 -9.28 18.80 -11.68
CA ASN A 84 -8.43 18.53 -12.82
C ASN A 84 -7.91 19.84 -13.46
N GLN A 85 -7.09 19.72 -14.49
CA GLN A 85 -6.48 20.87 -15.19
C GLN A 85 -7.49 21.84 -15.78
N ASN A 86 -8.73 21.41 -16.00
CA ASN A 86 -9.82 22.24 -16.52
C ASN A 86 -10.70 22.85 -15.42
N GLY A 87 -10.33 22.67 -14.15
CA GLY A 87 -11.06 23.17 -13.01
C GLY A 87 -12.35 22.40 -12.68
N CYS A 88 -12.50 21.18 -13.20
CA CYS A 88 -13.63 20.32 -12.86
C CYS A 88 -13.31 19.44 -11.65
N ASP A 89 -14.29 19.26 -10.78
CA ASP A 89 -14.20 18.35 -9.63
C ASP A 89 -13.78 16.97 -10.10
N SER A 90 -12.77 16.43 -9.46
CA SER A 90 -12.16 15.15 -9.80
C SER A 90 -11.83 14.40 -8.53
N SER A 91 -11.72 13.08 -8.59
CA SER A 91 -11.41 12.28 -7.43
C SER A 91 -10.26 11.31 -7.70
N LEU A 92 -9.37 11.20 -6.72
CA LEU A 92 -8.34 10.17 -6.64
C LEU A 92 -8.78 9.15 -5.59
N THR A 93 -8.81 7.88 -5.96
CA THR A 93 -9.12 6.78 -5.05
C THR A 93 -7.90 5.90 -4.90
N LEU A 94 -7.44 5.73 -3.66
CA LEU A 94 -6.38 4.83 -3.29
C LEU A 94 -6.99 3.58 -2.65
N ASP A 95 -6.81 2.43 -3.29
CA ASP A 95 -7.06 1.10 -2.74
C ASP A 95 -5.76 0.59 -2.13
N LEU A 96 -5.65 0.66 -0.80
CA LEU A 96 -4.44 0.40 -0.04
C LEU A 96 -4.55 -0.91 0.72
N SER A 97 -3.60 -1.82 0.47
CA SER A 97 -3.37 -3.04 1.24
C SER A 97 -2.10 -2.89 2.07
N ILE A 98 -2.22 -2.92 3.39
CA ILE A 98 -1.09 -2.88 4.31
C ILE A 98 -0.95 -4.24 4.97
N ASN A 99 0.21 -4.86 4.76
CA ASN A 99 0.61 -6.12 5.37
C ASN A 99 1.53 -5.84 6.56
N SER A 100 1.51 -6.72 7.55
CA SER A 100 2.37 -6.61 8.74
C SER A 100 3.58 -7.53 8.64
N ILE A 101 4.71 -7.09 9.19
CA ILE A 101 5.89 -7.91 9.39
C ILE A 101 5.55 -9.04 10.37
N ILE A 102 5.85 -10.28 9.99
CA ILE A 102 5.67 -11.44 10.87
C ILE A 102 6.91 -11.57 11.76
N GLN A 103 6.71 -11.55 13.08
CA GLN A 103 7.76 -11.78 14.06
C GLN A 103 7.51 -13.08 14.80
N ILE A 104 8.47 -14.01 14.74
CA ILE A 104 8.42 -15.29 15.42
C ILE A 104 9.59 -15.35 16.41
N SER A 105 9.31 -15.71 17.65
CA SER A 105 10.34 -15.95 18.68
C SER A 105 10.31 -17.39 19.12
N THR A 106 11.47 -18.05 19.13
CA THR A 106 11.66 -19.41 19.63
C THR A 106 12.79 -19.45 20.66
N THR A 107 12.64 -20.32 21.66
CA THR A 107 13.68 -20.56 22.68
C THR A 107 14.15 -22.00 22.57
N GLN A 108 15.46 -22.20 22.50
CA GLN A 108 16.08 -23.53 22.47
C GLN A 108 17.23 -23.61 23.46
N SER A 109 17.41 -24.82 24.04
CA SER A 109 18.54 -25.18 24.88
C SER A 109 19.14 -26.46 24.39
N THR A 110 20.46 -26.50 24.26
CA THR A 110 21.20 -27.68 23.78
C THR A 110 22.60 -27.76 24.40
N CYS A 111 23.29 -28.88 24.18
CA CYS A 111 24.67 -29.02 24.56
C CYS A 111 25.60 -28.73 23.38
N ASP A 112 26.71 -28.03 23.65
CA ASP A 112 27.85 -27.73 22.78
C ASP A 112 27.54 -26.90 21.54
N SER A 113 26.55 -27.24 20.72
CA SER A 113 26.21 -26.48 19.49
C SER A 113 24.79 -26.73 19.04
N LEU A 114 24.27 -25.78 18.23
CA LEU A 114 23.02 -25.89 17.50
C LEU A 114 23.23 -25.43 16.06
N THR A 115 22.75 -26.18 15.09
CA THR A 115 22.63 -25.71 13.72
C THR A 115 21.21 -25.19 13.49
N TRP A 116 21.11 -23.90 13.14
CA TRP A 116 19.85 -23.22 12.87
C TRP A 116 19.97 -22.45 11.55
N ASN A 117 19.03 -22.64 10.65
CA ASN A 117 19.01 -22.03 9.29
C ASN A 117 20.37 -22.18 8.56
N GLY A 118 21.03 -23.35 8.68
CA GLY A 118 22.30 -23.64 8.03
C GLY A 118 23.55 -23.07 8.71
N ILE A 119 23.39 -22.34 9.82
CA ILE A 119 24.50 -21.75 10.60
C ILE A 119 24.64 -22.50 11.92
N THR A 120 25.87 -22.90 12.27
CA THR A 120 26.16 -23.57 13.54
C THR A 120 26.60 -22.55 14.60
N TYR A 121 25.85 -22.50 15.68
CA TYR A 121 26.09 -21.65 16.86
C TYR A 121 26.67 -22.48 18.00
N THR A 122 27.72 -21.99 18.63
CA THR A 122 28.43 -22.63 19.76
C THR A 122 28.38 -21.79 21.04
N GLN A 123 27.68 -20.68 21.03
CA GLN A 123 27.50 -19.78 22.17
C GLN A 123 26.01 -19.47 22.38
N SER A 124 25.64 -19.27 23.64
CA SER A 124 24.32 -18.75 24.00
C SER A 124 24.15 -17.33 23.50
N GLY A 125 22.95 -16.98 23.06
CA GLY A 125 22.68 -15.65 22.55
C GLY A 125 21.30 -15.50 21.93
N ILE A 126 21.03 -14.31 21.43
CA ILE A 126 19.83 -14.00 20.64
C ILE A 126 20.28 -13.84 19.19
N TYR A 127 19.74 -14.69 18.33
CA TYR A 127 20.06 -14.71 16.91
C TYR A 127 18.79 -14.37 16.11
N LYS A 128 18.96 -13.55 15.07
CA LYS A 128 17.86 -13.14 14.20
C LYS A 128 18.12 -13.60 12.78
N ASP A 129 17.09 -14.08 12.14
CA ASP A 129 17.06 -14.40 10.71
C ASP A 129 15.90 -13.65 10.05
N THR A 130 16.19 -13.04 8.91
CA THR A 130 15.21 -12.28 8.13
C THR A 130 15.02 -12.95 6.79
N THR A 131 13.81 -13.42 6.54
CA THR A 131 13.43 -14.01 5.26
C THR A 131 12.67 -12.98 4.45
N GLN A 132 13.23 -12.59 3.31
CA GLN A 132 12.57 -11.70 2.36
C GLN A 132 11.50 -12.46 1.57
N ARG A 133 10.31 -11.87 1.48
CA ARG A 133 9.21 -12.35 0.67
C ARG A 133 8.91 -11.37 -0.45
N SER A 134 8.78 -11.86 -1.68
CA SER A 134 8.68 -11.03 -2.88
C SER A 134 7.40 -10.20 -3.01
N LYS A 135 6.36 -10.48 -2.21
CA LYS A 135 5.07 -9.76 -2.21
C LYS A 135 4.51 -9.50 -0.81
N ASP A 136 5.05 -10.20 0.19
CA ASP A 136 4.64 -10.05 1.59
C ASP A 136 5.75 -9.33 2.35
N CYS A 137 5.40 -8.76 3.49
CA CYS A 137 6.39 -8.14 4.37
C CYS A 137 7.40 -9.16 4.87
N ASP A 138 8.62 -8.72 5.12
CA ASP A 138 9.68 -9.56 5.65
C ASP A 138 9.23 -10.32 6.90
N SER A 139 9.74 -11.53 7.07
CA SER A 139 9.52 -12.34 8.26
C SER A 139 10.80 -12.35 9.09
N ILE A 140 10.71 -11.97 10.36
CA ILE A 140 11.83 -11.96 11.29
C ILE A 140 11.65 -13.10 12.28
N THR A 141 12.57 -14.07 12.26
CA THR A 141 12.63 -15.13 13.26
C THR A 141 13.74 -14.83 14.26
N THR A 142 13.41 -14.81 15.54
CA THR A 142 14.34 -14.60 16.64
C THR A 142 14.50 -15.91 17.40
N LEU A 143 15.75 -16.40 17.51
CA LEU A 143 16.12 -17.56 18.31
C LEU A 143 16.81 -17.11 19.58
N GLN A 144 16.23 -17.42 20.74
CA GLN A 144 16.91 -17.30 22.04
C GLN A 144 17.55 -18.65 22.36
N LEU A 145 18.88 -18.74 22.26
CA LEU A 145 19.64 -19.96 22.38
C LEU A 145 20.41 -20.03 23.68
N THR A 146 20.30 -21.12 24.41
CA THR A 146 21.12 -21.46 25.56
C THR A 146 21.98 -22.66 25.21
N ILE A 147 23.30 -22.50 25.26
CA ILE A 147 24.30 -23.57 25.07
C ILE A 147 24.93 -23.93 26.40
N SER A 148 24.79 -25.20 26.80
CA SER A 148 25.51 -25.77 27.92
C SER A 148 26.72 -26.52 27.37
N LYS A 149 27.90 -26.38 28.02
CA LYS A 149 29.10 -27.12 27.61
C LYS A 149 29.12 -28.48 28.23
N SER A 150 29.43 -29.51 27.44
CA SER A 150 29.71 -30.84 27.96
C SER A 150 31.03 -30.80 28.72
N ASN A 151 31.05 -31.48 29.88
CA ASN A 151 32.26 -31.65 30.68
C ASN A 151 32.81 -33.04 30.45
N GLN A 152 34.09 -33.11 30.20
CA GLN A 152 34.82 -34.36 30.23
C GLN A 152 35.47 -34.51 31.59
N SER A 153 35.21 -35.61 32.27
CA SER A 153 35.96 -35.97 33.50
C SER A 153 36.88 -37.13 33.21
N PHE A 154 38.12 -37.00 33.65
CA PHE A 154 39.09 -38.07 33.55
C PHE A 154 39.34 -38.61 34.97
N THR A 155 39.27 -39.89 35.11
CA THR A 155 39.63 -40.58 36.35
C THR A 155 40.84 -41.47 36.05
N THR A 156 41.90 -41.24 36.82
CA THR A 156 43.08 -42.08 36.75
C THR A 156 43.00 -43.07 37.89
N GLN A 157 43.06 -44.38 37.54
CA GLN A 157 43.06 -45.43 38.52
C GLN A 157 44.24 -46.37 38.29
N THR A 158 44.91 -46.77 39.37
CA THR A 158 46.02 -47.70 39.35
C THR A 158 45.57 -48.98 40.04
N SER A 159 45.73 -50.11 39.38
CA SER A 159 45.37 -51.43 39.90
C SER A 159 46.49 -52.44 39.65
N CYS A 160 46.67 -53.43 40.58
CA CYS A 160 47.77 -54.36 40.45
C CYS A 160 47.42 -55.56 39.52
N ASN A 161 46.14 -55.91 39.34
CA ASN A 161 45.76 -57.09 38.52
C ASN A 161 44.66 -56.74 37.51
N SER A 162 43.52 -56.26 37.98
CA SER A 162 42.39 -55.89 37.13
C SER A 162 41.61 -54.72 37.76
N TYR A 163 40.97 -53.92 36.93
CA TYR A 163 40.07 -52.83 37.34
C TYR A 163 38.78 -52.93 36.57
N SER A 164 37.66 -52.78 37.25
CA SER A 164 36.34 -52.76 36.60
C SER A 164 35.81 -51.33 36.58
N TRP A 165 35.48 -50.85 35.40
CA TRP A 165 34.91 -49.52 35.18
C TRP A 165 33.72 -49.62 34.24
N ASN A 166 32.59 -49.04 34.64
CA ASN A 166 31.31 -49.09 33.89
C ASN A 166 30.93 -50.51 33.44
N GLY A 167 31.14 -51.52 34.28
CA GLY A 167 30.79 -52.89 33.97
C GLY A 167 31.78 -53.66 33.07
N THR A 168 32.87 -53.03 32.64
CA THR A 168 33.95 -53.63 31.86
C THR A 168 35.18 -53.81 32.73
N THR A 169 35.74 -55.04 32.73
CA THR A 169 36.99 -55.36 33.44
C THR A 169 38.14 -55.17 32.47
N TYR A 170 39.16 -54.43 32.89
CA TYR A 170 40.38 -54.09 32.16
C TYR A 170 41.61 -54.75 32.82
#